data_768bc8d2a991e5642a0c8edf039175b3
#
_entry.id   768bc8d2a991e5642a0c8edf039175b3
#
_cell.length_a   1.000
_cell.length_b   1.000
_cell.length_c   1.000
_cell.angle_alpha   90.00
_cell.angle_beta   90.00
_cell.angle_gamma   90.00
#
_symmetry.space_group_name_H-M   'P 1'
#
loop_
_entity.id
_entity.type
_entity.pdbx_description
1 polymer ?
#
loop_
_entity_poly.entity_id
_entity_poly.type
_entity_poly.pdbx_seq_one_letter_code
_entity_poly.pdbx_strand_id
1 'polypeptide(L)' 'MEAHASYRGTNWSPERVMFHQNLEAFADRVGLIVGLQGNGKITQEEAYAQIKRIWKSLKQSKDLLIDRGQS' A
#
# COMPACT_ATOMS: atom_id res chain seq x y z
N MET A 1 7.21 -15.02 10.03
CA MET A 1 6.36 -14.25 9.86
C MET A 1 5.16 -14.38 10.54
N GLU A 2 4.84 -15.35 11.11
CA GLU A 2 3.77 -15.45 11.88
C GLU A 2 3.81 -14.55 12.98
N ALA A 3 4.94 -14.28 13.49
CA ALA A 3 5.06 -13.36 14.56
C ALA A 3 4.43 -12.04 14.20
N HIS A 4 4.41 -11.74 12.93
CA HIS A 4 3.82 -10.52 12.54
C HIS A 4 2.34 -10.53 12.74
N ALA A 5 1.71 -11.60 12.40
CA ALA A 5 0.27 -11.65 12.49
C ALA A 5 -0.21 -11.55 13.92
N SER A 6 0.45 -12.23 14.83
CA SER A 6 -0.01 -12.19 16.19
C SER A 6 0.29 -10.83 16.81
N TYR A 7 1.29 -10.16 16.34
CA TYR A 7 1.68 -8.90 16.91
C TYR A 7 0.77 -7.77 16.53
N ARG A 8 0.23 -7.81 15.31
CA ARG A 8 -0.41 -6.65 14.80
C ARG A 8 -1.71 -6.30 15.47
N GLY A 9 -2.39 -7.16 16.07
CA GLY A 9 -3.67 -6.83 16.65
C GLY A 9 -3.59 -6.19 18.01
N THR A 10 -2.45 -6.29 18.67
CA THR A 10 -2.37 -5.88 20.06
C THR A 10 -1.69 -4.55 20.29
N ASN A 11 -0.73 -4.21 19.46
CA ASN A 11 0.06 -3.02 19.71
C ASN A 11 -0.10 -1.90 18.71
N TRP A 12 -0.96 -2.08 17.73
CA TRP A 12 -1.09 -1.06 16.71
C TRP A 12 -2.13 -0.04 17.11
N SER A 13 -1.77 1.20 16.97
CA SER A 13 -2.72 2.28 17.14
C SER A 13 -3.71 2.26 15.99
N PRO A 14 -4.84 2.98 16.10
CA PRO A 14 -5.77 3.07 14.98
C PRO A 14 -5.10 3.57 13.71
N GLU A 15 -4.14 4.49 13.84
CA GLU A 15 -3.44 5.01 12.68
C GLU A 15 -2.62 3.92 12.01
N ARG A 16 -1.99 3.06 12.79
CA ARG A 16 -1.19 1.99 12.22
C ARG A 16 -2.07 0.93 11.56
N VAL A 17 -3.22 0.65 12.14
CA VAL A 17 -4.16 -0.28 11.53
C VAL A 17 -4.62 0.28 10.19
N MET A 18 -4.95 1.56 10.15
CA MET A 18 -5.40 2.18 8.93
C MET A 18 -4.31 2.18 7.87
N PHE A 19 -3.07 2.47 8.27
CA PHE A 19 -1.98 2.44 7.32
C PHE A 19 -1.75 1.04 6.78
N HIS A 20 -1.90 0.03 7.64
CA HIS A 20 -1.77 -1.35 7.19
C HIS A 20 -2.81 -1.68 6.13
N GLN A 21 -4.04 -1.22 6.34
CA GLN A 21 -5.08 -1.44 5.35
C GLN A 21 -4.73 -0.75 4.04
N ASN A 22 -4.13 0.43 4.11
CA ASN A 22 -3.69 1.13 2.91
C ASN A 22 -2.58 0.38 2.19
N LEU A 23 -1.70 -0.26 2.96
CA LEU A 23 -0.66 -1.11 2.36
C LEU A 23 -1.27 -2.30 1.64
N GLU A 24 -2.27 -2.92 2.24
CA GLU A 24 -2.93 -4.05 1.61
C GLU A 24 -3.63 -3.64 0.33
N ALA A 25 -4.29 -2.50 0.36
CA ALA A 25 -4.95 -1.99 -0.84
C ALA A 25 -3.93 -1.66 -1.92
N PHE A 26 -2.79 -1.12 -1.52
CA PHE A 26 -1.72 -0.81 -2.48
C PHE A 26 -1.23 -2.09 -3.15
N ALA A 27 -1.00 -3.13 -2.36
CA ALA A 27 -0.50 -4.39 -2.90
C ALA A 27 -1.52 -5.00 -3.87
N ASP A 28 -2.81 -4.93 -3.52
CA ASP A 28 -3.85 -5.46 -4.39
C ASP A 28 -3.90 -4.70 -5.70
N ARG A 29 -3.77 -3.38 -5.63
CA ARG A 29 -3.82 -2.56 -6.83
C ARG A 29 -2.61 -2.82 -7.72
N VAL A 30 -1.43 -2.95 -7.12
CA VAL A 30 -0.24 -3.27 -7.89
C VAL A 30 -0.42 -4.61 -8.60
N GLY A 31 -0.96 -5.59 -7.90
CA GLY A 31 -1.21 -6.89 -8.51
C GLY A 31 -2.16 -6.80 -9.70
N LEU A 32 -3.23 -6.01 -9.55
CA LEU A 32 -4.17 -5.82 -10.64
C LEU A 32 -3.51 -5.15 -11.84
N ILE A 33 -2.73 -4.11 -11.58
CA ILE A 33 -2.06 -3.37 -12.65
C ILE A 33 -1.09 -4.29 -13.39
N VAL A 34 -0.32 -5.08 -12.64
CA VAL A 34 0.62 -6.02 -13.24
C VAL A 34 -0.12 -7.05 -14.09
N GLY A 35 -1.27 -7.52 -13.60
CA GLY A 35 -2.07 -8.45 -14.37
C GLY A 35 -2.59 -7.86 -15.66
N LEU A 36 -3.03 -6.61 -15.62
CA LEU A 36 -3.52 -5.95 -16.83
C LEU A 36 -2.40 -5.78 -17.84
N GLN A 37 -1.21 -5.45 -17.37
CA GLN A 37 -0.08 -5.29 -18.25
C GLN A 37 0.32 -6.64 -18.85
N GLY A 38 0.31 -7.69 -18.03
CA GLY A 38 0.66 -9.01 -18.51
C GLY A 38 -0.31 -9.54 -19.55
N ASN A 39 -1.56 -9.10 -19.50
CA ASN A 39 -2.57 -9.50 -20.46
C ASN A 39 -2.61 -8.57 -21.68
N GLY A 40 -1.72 -7.61 -21.73
CA GLY A 40 -1.69 -6.71 -22.88
C GLY A 40 -2.74 -5.63 -22.87
N LYS A 41 -3.44 -5.44 -21.74
CA LYS A 41 -4.48 -4.41 -21.65
C LYS A 41 -3.92 -3.02 -21.49
N ILE A 42 -2.76 -2.92 -20.88
CA ILE A 42 -2.05 -1.65 -20.73
C ILE A 42 -0.58 -1.89 -21.01
N THR A 43 0.13 -0.84 -21.35
CA THR A 43 1.55 -0.95 -21.63
C THR A 43 2.34 -0.96 -20.33
N GLN A 44 3.61 -1.32 -20.42
CA GLN A 44 4.47 -1.27 -19.24
C GLN A 44 4.62 0.15 -18.72
N GLU A 45 4.68 1.12 -19.64
CA GLU A 45 4.77 2.52 -19.25
C GLU A 45 3.52 2.97 -18.50
N GLU A 46 2.36 2.53 -18.97
CA GLU A 46 1.12 2.86 -18.29
C GLU A 46 1.06 2.20 -16.92
N ALA A 47 1.50 0.95 -16.84
CA ALA A 47 1.53 0.26 -15.55
C ALA A 47 2.44 0.99 -14.58
N TYR A 48 3.62 1.38 -15.03
CA TYR A 48 4.56 2.09 -14.19
C TYR A 48 3.97 3.41 -13.70
N ALA A 49 3.33 4.15 -14.61
CA ALA A 49 2.75 5.44 -14.24
C ALA A 49 1.65 5.27 -13.20
N GLN A 50 0.83 4.24 -13.34
CA GLN A 50 -0.23 4.00 -12.38
C GLN A 50 0.31 3.61 -11.02
N ILE A 51 1.32 2.74 -11.00
CA ILE A 51 1.94 2.33 -9.75
C ILE A 51 2.59 3.52 -9.07
N LYS A 52 3.24 4.36 -9.83
CA LYS A 52 3.87 5.55 -9.28
C LYS A 52 2.85 6.46 -8.62
N ARG A 53 1.67 6.59 -9.25
CA ARG A 53 0.62 7.44 -8.71
C ARG A 53 0.08 6.90 -7.40
N ILE A 54 -0.20 5.60 -7.34
CA ILE A 54 -0.70 5.05 -6.10
C ILE A 54 0.38 4.99 -5.03
N TRP A 55 1.64 4.89 -5.44
CA TRP A 55 2.75 4.96 -4.51
C TRP A 55 2.81 6.34 -3.84
N LYS A 56 2.58 7.40 -4.60
CA LYS A 56 2.57 8.73 -4.02
C LYS A 56 1.45 8.88 -2.99
N SER A 57 0.30 8.30 -3.25
CA SER A 57 -0.78 8.32 -2.28
C SER A 57 -0.40 7.57 -1.02
N LEU A 58 0.27 6.44 -1.18
CA LEU A 58 0.70 5.67 -0.03
C LEU A 58 1.72 6.44 0.79
N LYS A 59 2.63 7.15 0.14
CA LYS A 59 3.60 7.97 0.85
C LYS A 59 2.91 9.05 1.67
N GLN A 60 1.90 9.68 1.11
CA GLN A 60 1.16 10.69 1.84
C GLN A 60 0.43 10.09 3.03
N SER A 61 -0.10 8.89 2.85
CA SER A 61 -0.77 8.20 3.92
C SER A 61 0.20 7.88 5.05
N LYS A 62 1.41 7.44 4.71
CA LYS A 62 2.41 7.15 5.71
C LYS A 62 2.76 8.40 6.49
N ASP A 63 2.93 9.51 5.78
CA ASP A 63 3.28 10.77 6.42
C ASP A 63 2.19 11.19 7.42
N LEU A 64 0.94 11.11 7.00
CA LEU A 64 -0.15 11.55 7.84
C LEU A 64 -0.42 10.60 9.00
N LEU A 65 -0.37 9.32 8.76
CA LEU A 65 -0.82 8.35 9.75
C LEU A 65 0.30 7.83 10.64
N ILE A 66 1.50 7.76 10.11
CA ILE A 66 2.61 7.19 10.86
C ILE A 66 3.60 8.25 11.29
N ASP A 67 4.13 9.00 10.34
CA ASP A 67 5.21 9.92 10.65
C ASP A 67 4.75 11.09 11.51
N ARG A 68 3.62 11.68 11.15
CA ARG A 68 3.13 12.83 11.91
C ARG A 68 2.53 12.39 13.22
N GLY A 69 1.94 11.23 13.24
CA GLY A 69 1.34 10.72 14.45
C GLY A 69 2.34 10.37 15.52
N GLN A 70 3.60 10.19 15.11
CA GLN A 70 4.61 9.82 16.08
C GLN A 70 5.38 10.99 16.62
N SER A 71 5.23 12.13 16.08
CA SER A 71 5.95 13.27 16.63
C SER A 71 5.15 13.93 17.71
#